data_871dab92b2c2a904b9f2d5632dc060f5
#
_entry.id   871dab92b2c2a904b9f2d5632dc060f5
#
_cell.length_a   1.000
_cell.length_b   1.000
_cell.length_c   1.000
_cell.angle_alpha   90.00
_cell.angle_beta   90.00
_cell.angle_gamma   90.00
#
_symmetry.space_group_name_H-M   'P 1'
#
loop_
_entity.id
_entity.type
_entity.pdbx_description
1 polymer ?
#
loop_
_entity_poly.entity_id
_entity_poly.type
_entity_poly.pdbx_seq_one_letter_code
_entity_poly.pdbx_strand_id
1 'polypeptide(L)'
;NQGDIMLECFFPKPKEFFTSLLVWVILVVFFWYFGGKEFGTVFGFNFPAPDAPPVIGLGHFTTPDFLWFYIYFIVITAIFYLFWSMYSPHKWQVWSILGSAFILFITYYQVQVAVAVNNWYRPFYDAIQNALSDESTTTASDLYGYMFSFLILALTYVLIAVFTSFFVSHYVFRWRTAMNDYY
;
A
#
# COMPACT_ATOMS: atom_id res chain seq x y z
N ASN A 1 30.34 -4.47 -17.04
CA ASN A 1 29.35 -5.54 -17.11
C ASN A 1 28.04 -4.97 -17.70
N GLN A 2 27.43 -5.68 -18.66
CA GLN A 2 26.14 -5.22 -19.25
C GLN A 2 25.05 -4.99 -18.20
N GLY A 3 25.05 -5.78 -17.11
CA GLY A 3 24.08 -5.60 -16.01
C GLY A 3 24.27 -4.29 -15.23
N ASP A 4 25.49 -3.81 -15.05
CA ASP A 4 25.77 -2.55 -14.36
C ASP A 4 25.24 -1.36 -15.18
N ILE A 5 25.42 -1.40 -16.50
CA ILE A 5 24.94 -0.36 -17.44
C ILE A 5 23.41 -0.28 -17.42
N MET A 6 22.71 -1.42 -17.40
CA MET A 6 21.24 -1.46 -17.35
C MET A 6 20.66 -0.81 -16.07
N LEU A 7 21.39 -0.84 -14.97
CA LEU A 7 20.97 -0.21 -13.72
C LEU A 7 21.38 1.26 -13.66
N GLU A 8 22.58 1.61 -14.15
CA GLU A 8 23.10 2.99 -14.14
C GLU A 8 22.29 3.97 -14.99
N CYS A 9 21.64 3.48 -16.06
CA CYS A 9 20.80 4.34 -16.89
C CYS A 9 19.52 4.82 -16.19
N PHE A 10 19.06 4.14 -15.14
CA PHE A 10 17.79 4.42 -14.48
C PHE A 10 17.93 4.75 -12.98
N PHE A 11 18.90 4.16 -12.29
CA PHE A 11 19.16 4.38 -10.87
C PHE A 11 20.46 5.16 -10.66
N PRO A 12 20.46 6.19 -9.80
CA PRO A 12 21.69 6.90 -9.47
C PRO A 12 22.64 5.98 -8.69
N LYS A 13 23.89 5.81 -9.18
CA LYS A 13 24.92 4.98 -8.50
C LYS A 13 24.35 3.66 -7.91
N PRO A 14 24.03 2.67 -8.73
CA PRO A 14 23.19 1.53 -8.32
C PRO A 14 23.66 0.81 -7.05
N LYS A 15 24.96 0.58 -6.87
CA LYS A 15 25.49 -0.11 -5.69
C LYS A 15 25.19 0.65 -4.38
N GLU A 16 25.48 1.94 -4.39
CA GLU A 16 25.22 2.82 -3.23
C GLU A 16 23.71 2.99 -3.03
N PHE A 17 22.95 3.09 -4.13
CA PHE A 17 21.50 3.24 -4.10
C PHE A 17 20.83 2.03 -3.43
N PHE A 18 21.09 0.82 -3.90
CA PHE A 18 20.44 -0.38 -3.35
C PHE A 18 20.92 -0.69 -1.91
N THR A 19 22.18 -0.39 -1.58
CA THR A 19 22.67 -0.53 -0.21
C THR A 19 21.98 0.46 0.72
N SER A 20 21.87 1.72 0.33
CA SER A 20 21.17 2.74 1.12
C SER A 20 19.67 2.47 1.22
N LEU A 21 19.04 1.95 0.16
CA LEU A 21 17.65 1.54 0.16
C LEU A 21 17.41 0.41 1.17
N LEU A 22 18.27 -0.61 1.19
CA LEU A 22 18.17 -1.71 2.15
C LEU A 22 18.25 -1.21 3.59
N VAL A 23 19.27 -0.39 3.88
CA VAL A 23 19.44 0.21 5.21
C VAL A 23 18.24 1.07 5.57
N TRP A 24 17.76 1.90 4.64
CA TRP A 24 16.60 2.77 4.87
C TRP A 24 15.33 1.97 5.16
N VAL A 25 15.04 0.92 4.38
CA VAL A 25 13.88 0.05 4.62
C VAL A 25 13.96 -0.60 6.01
N ILE A 26 15.13 -1.13 6.40
CA ILE A 26 15.30 -1.72 7.74
C ILE A 26 15.02 -0.67 8.83
N LEU A 27 15.57 0.54 8.70
CA LEU A 27 15.40 1.61 9.68
C LEU A 27 13.92 2.06 9.80
N VAL A 28 13.23 2.27 8.68
CA VAL A 28 11.84 2.76 8.72
C VAL A 28 10.87 1.68 9.20
N VAL A 29 11.11 0.41 8.87
CA VAL A 29 10.32 -0.71 9.40
C VAL A 29 10.56 -0.87 10.91
N PHE A 30 11.82 -0.84 11.34
CA PHE A 30 12.15 -0.88 12.76
C PHE A 30 11.48 0.27 13.52
N PHE A 31 11.60 1.51 13.03
CA PHE A 31 10.96 2.66 13.66
C PHE A 31 9.44 2.52 13.74
N TRP A 32 8.79 2.00 12.69
CA TRP A 32 7.34 1.77 12.69
C TRP A 32 6.90 0.85 13.85
N TYR A 33 7.62 -0.26 14.06
CA TYR A 33 7.27 -1.22 15.10
C TYR A 33 7.68 -0.78 16.52
N PHE A 34 8.70 0.06 16.67
CA PHE A 34 9.20 0.51 17.97
C PHE A 34 8.59 1.82 18.48
N GLY A 35 7.64 2.40 17.78
CA GLY A 35 6.95 3.59 18.24
C GLY A 35 6.35 4.46 17.14
N GLY A 36 6.77 4.27 15.89
CA GLY A 36 6.27 5.07 14.76
C GLY A 36 4.76 4.93 14.57
N LYS A 37 4.20 3.74 14.84
CA LYS A 37 2.76 3.51 14.80
C LYS A 37 2.04 4.37 15.85
N GLU A 38 2.52 4.37 17.08
CA GLU A 38 1.90 5.10 18.19
C GLU A 38 2.14 6.61 18.11
N PHE A 39 3.19 7.03 17.38
CA PHE A 39 3.52 8.45 17.22
C PHE A 39 2.40 9.25 16.55
N GLY A 40 1.50 8.61 15.82
CA GLY A 40 0.29 9.21 15.27
C GLY A 40 -0.64 9.82 16.33
N THR A 41 -0.62 9.33 17.57
CA THR A 41 -1.42 9.90 18.67
C THR A 41 -1.02 11.34 18.99
N VAL A 42 0.24 11.69 18.80
CA VAL A 42 0.76 13.07 18.98
C VAL A 42 0.14 14.03 17.97
N PHE A 43 -0.23 13.52 16.80
CA PHE A 43 -0.91 14.28 15.74
C PHE A 43 -2.44 14.20 15.82
N GLY A 44 -2.99 13.64 16.91
CA GLY A 44 -4.42 13.57 17.15
C GLY A 44 -5.13 12.38 16.51
N PHE A 45 -4.40 11.37 16.05
CA PHE A 45 -5.01 10.12 15.57
C PHE A 45 -5.42 9.26 16.78
N ASN A 46 -6.72 8.92 16.84
CA ASN A 46 -7.25 8.02 17.84
C ASN A 46 -7.29 6.60 17.26
N PHE A 47 -6.34 5.77 17.62
CA PHE A 47 -6.29 4.39 17.15
C PHE A 47 -7.33 3.54 17.87
N PRO A 48 -8.02 2.62 17.15
CA PRO A 48 -8.97 1.71 17.77
C PRO A 48 -8.25 0.78 18.75
N ALA A 49 -8.98 0.34 19.78
CA ALA A 49 -8.46 -0.66 20.72
C ALA A 49 -8.13 -1.97 19.99
N PRO A 50 -7.14 -2.77 20.48
CA PRO A 50 -6.78 -4.04 19.85
C PRO A 50 -7.95 -5.02 19.68
N ASP A 51 -8.94 -4.95 20.56
CA ASP A 51 -10.14 -5.81 20.58
C ASP A 51 -11.31 -5.20 19.79
N ALA A 52 -11.15 -4.05 19.15
CA ALA A 52 -12.20 -3.42 18.37
C ALA A 52 -12.60 -4.30 17.17
N PRO A 53 -13.90 -4.42 16.87
CA PRO A 53 -14.34 -5.19 15.72
C PRO A 53 -13.77 -4.59 14.43
N PRO A 54 -13.36 -5.43 13.46
CA PRO A 54 -12.81 -4.95 12.20
C PRO A 54 -13.85 -4.14 11.41
N VAL A 55 -13.41 -3.07 10.77
CA VAL A 55 -14.26 -2.26 9.91
C VAL A 55 -14.51 -3.02 8.61
N ILE A 56 -15.79 -3.20 8.26
CA ILE A 56 -16.20 -3.93 7.05
C ILE A 56 -16.30 -2.98 5.86
N GLY A 57 -15.85 -3.44 4.69
CA GLY A 57 -15.95 -2.69 3.44
C GLY A 57 -14.85 -1.65 3.28
N LEU A 58 -15.13 -0.63 2.45
CA LEU A 58 -14.15 0.41 2.12
C LEU A 58 -13.74 1.29 3.31
N GLY A 59 -14.54 1.35 4.36
CA GLY A 59 -14.20 2.06 5.60
C GLY A 59 -12.89 1.58 6.23
N HIS A 60 -12.46 0.34 5.95
CA HIS A 60 -11.18 -0.20 6.36
C HIS A 60 -9.99 0.69 5.94
N PHE A 61 -10.06 1.30 4.75
CA PHE A 61 -8.99 2.13 4.19
C PHE A 61 -8.99 3.58 4.69
N THR A 62 -10.00 3.98 5.43
CA THR A 62 -10.13 5.33 6.02
C THR A 62 -10.00 5.32 7.54
N THR A 63 -9.63 4.19 8.13
CA THR A 63 -9.37 4.10 9.57
C THR A 63 -8.15 4.96 9.95
N PRO A 64 -8.08 5.47 11.20
CA PRO A 64 -6.95 6.26 11.68
C PRO A 64 -5.59 5.56 11.47
N ASP A 65 -5.53 4.24 11.62
CA ASP A 65 -4.32 3.44 11.37
C ASP A 65 -3.85 3.57 9.93
N PHE A 66 -4.78 3.49 8.95
CA PHE A 66 -4.46 3.62 7.54
C PHE A 66 -4.08 5.05 7.15
N LEU A 67 -4.82 6.04 7.65
CA LEU A 67 -4.51 7.44 7.38
C LEU A 67 -3.12 7.81 7.90
N TRP A 68 -2.78 7.34 9.10
CA TRP A 68 -1.44 7.53 9.65
C TRP A 68 -0.37 6.79 8.84
N PHE A 69 -0.64 5.56 8.41
CA PHE A 69 0.27 4.81 7.54
C PHE A 69 0.52 5.53 6.22
N TYR A 70 -0.50 6.14 5.59
CA TYR A 70 -0.31 6.90 4.35
C TYR A 70 0.62 8.10 4.56
N ILE A 71 0.43 8.86 5.63
CA ILE A 71 1.29 9.99 5.97
C ILE A 71 2.72 9.50 6.20
N TYR A 72 2.88 8.46 7.00
CA TYR A 72 4.18 7.86 7.27
C TYR A 72 4.88 7.43 5.99
N PHE A 73 4.21 6.68 5.12
CA PHE A 73 4.76 6.21 3.86
C PHE A 73 5.20 7.36 2.94
N ILE A 74 4.38 8.42 2.83
CA ILE A 74 4.71 9.60 2.03
C ILE A 74 5.95 10.30 2.61
N VAL A 75 6.03 10.48 3.92
CA VAL A 75 7.15 11.17 4.58
C VAL A 75 8.46 10.41 4.39
N ILE A 76 8.48 9.10 4.66
CA ILE A 76 9.70 8.29 4.50
C ILE A 76 10.18 8.23 3.05
N THR A 77 9.24 8.16 2.09
CA THR A 77 9.54 8.19 0.66
C THR A 77 10.08 9.54 0.24
N ALA A 78 9.49 10.64 0.73
CA ALA A 78 9.95 11.99 0.45
C ALA A 78 11.36 12.24 1.00
N ILE A 79 11.66 11.79 2.22
CA ILE A 79 13.00 11.91 2.81
C ILE A 79 14.03 11.16 1.95
N PHE A 80 13.75 9.94 1.54
CA PHE A 80 14.65 9.15 0.71
C PHE A 80 14.85 9.80 -0.68
N TYR A 81 13.77 10.30 -1.29
CA TYR A 81 13.82 11.02 -2.56
C TYR A 81 14.67 12.29 -2.46
N LEU A 82 14.45 13.11 -1.43
CA LEU A 82 15.21 14.35 -1.22
C LEU A 82 16.68 14.08 -0.95
N PHE A 83 17.00 13.06 -0.14
CA PHE A 83 18.38 12.65 0.11
C PHE A 83 19.10 12.36 -1.23
N TRP A 84 18.52 11.53 -2.08
CA TRP A 84 19.12 11.18 -3.37
C TRP A 84 19.14 12.34 -4.36
N SER A 85 18.14 13.24 -4.32
CA SER A 85 18.14 14.46 -5.14
C SER A 85 19.29 15.41 -4.81
N MET A 86 19.71 15.41 -3.54
CA MET A 86 20.85 16.25 -3.11
C MET A 86 22.19 15.53 -3.29
N TYR A 87 22.23 14.22 -3.07
CA TYR A 87 23.48 13.45 -3.10
C TYR A 87 23.93 13.11 -4.52
N SER A 88 23.04 12.68 -5.37
CA SER A 88 23.33 12.30 -6.75
C SER A 88 22.10 12.49 -7.64
N PRO A 89 21.79 13.73 -8.07
CA PRO A 89 20.64 13.99 -8.92
C PRO A 89 20.72 13.22 -10.23
N HIS A 90 19.61 12.60 -10.62
CA HIS A 90 19.55 11.76 -11.82
C HIS A 90 18.29 12.08 -12.64
N LYS A 91 18.40 12.08 -13.99
CA LYS A 91 17.29 12.41 -14.91
C LYS A 91 16.03 11.58 -14.65
N TRP A 92 16.19 10.29 -14.34
CA TRP A 92 15.10 9.34 -14.14
C TRP A 92 14.72 9.12 -12.68
N GLN A 93 15.23 9.92 -11.75
CA GLN A 93 15.04 9.75 -10.30
C GLN A 93 13.57 9.72 -9.87
N VAL A 94 12.72 10.53 -10.49
CA VAL A 94 11.28 10.52 -10.21
C VAL A 94 10.70 9.13 -10.46
N TRP A 95 11.05 8.51 -11.58
CA TRP A 95 10.55 7.17 -11.91
C TRP A 95 11.22 6.08 -11.09
N SER A 96 12.54 6.13 -10.93
CA SER A 96 13.26 5.09 -10.19
C SER A 96 12.96 5.07 -8.69
N ILE A 97 12.68 6.20 -8.06
CA ILE A 97 12.36 6.27 -6.62
C ILE A 97 10.85 6.33 -6.40
N LEU A 98 10.18 7.37 -6.90
CA LEU A 98 8.75 7.55 -6.64
C LEU A 98 7.90 6.51 -7.37
N GLY A 99 8.26 6.13 -8.60
CA GLY A 99 7.59 5.07 -9.34
C GLY A 99 7.70 3.72 -8.64
N SER A 100 8.89 3.36 -8.13
CA SER A 100 9.10 2.13 -7.37
C SER A 100 8.35 2.15 -6.03
N ALA A 101 8.40 3.27 -5.31
CA ALA A 101 7.64 3.45 -4.07
C ALA A 101 6.13 3.32 -4.30
N PHE A 102 5.62 3.85 -5.40
CA PHE A 102 4.22 3.75 -5.76
C PHE A 102 3.80 2.30 -6.08
N ILE A 103 4.65 1.53 -6.78
CA ILE A 103 4.41 0.09 -7.01
C ILE A 103 4.35 -0.66 -5.68
N LEU A 104 5.26 -0.40 -4.75
CA LEU A 104 5.25 -1.00 -3.42
C LEU A 104 3.97 -0.63 -2.65
N PHE A 105 3.57 0.63 -2.69
CA PHE A 105 2.34 1.10 -2.05
C PHE A 105 1.10 0.39 -2.61
N ILE A 106 0.95 0.30 -3.94
CA ILE A 106 -0.18 -0.38 -4.57
C ILE A 106 -0.18 -1.87 -4.23
N THR A 107 0.99 -2.52 -4.21
CA THR A 107 1.11 -3.93 -3.84
C THR A 107 0.67 -4.15 -2.39
N TYR A 108 1.10 -3.28 -1.48
CA TYR A 108 0.61 -3.30 -0.09
C TYR A 108 -0.91 -3.08 -0.01
N TYR A 109 -1.44 -2.12 -0.78
CA TYR A 109 -2.87 -1.85 -0.82
C TYR A 109 -3.68 -3.05 -1.32
N GLN A 110 -3.19 -3.78 -2.33
CA GLN A 110 -3.81 -5.03 -2.79
C GLN A 110 -3.90 -6.09 -1.68
N VAL A 111 -2.83 -6.25 -0.89
CA VAL A 111 -2.84 -7.14 0.27
C VAL A 111 -3.91 -6.70 1.28
N GLN A 112 -4.04 -5.40 1.52
CA GLN A 112 -5.04 -4.87 2.44
C GLN A 112 -6.47 -5.02 1.94
N VAL A 113 -6.72 -5.01 0.62
CA VAL A 113 -8.03 -5.39 0.07
C VAL A 113 -8.36 -6.85 0.39
N ALA A 114 -7.39 -7.75 0.27
CA ALA A 114 -7.58 -9.15 0.67
C ALA A 114 -7.88 -9.29 2.17
N VAL A 115 -7.23 -8.49 3.03
CA VAL A 115 -7.54 -8.43 4.47
C VAL A 115 -8.96 -7.91 4.71
N ALA A 116 -9.39 -6.87 4.00
CA ALA A 116 -10.75 -6.33 4.11
C ALA A 116 -11.81 -7.36 3.68
N VAL A 117 -11.54 -8.16 2.64
CA VAL A 117 -12.40 -9.28 2.24
C VAL A 117 -12.44 -10.35 3.34
N ASN A 118 -11.30 -10.69 3.93
CA ASN A 118 -11.23 -11.65 5.02
C ASN A 118 -12.03 -11.19 6.25
N ASN A 119 -11.96 -9.90 6.59
CA ASN A 119 -12.73 -9.30 7.67
C ASN A 119 -14.24 -9.31 7.42
N TRP A 120 -14.65 -9.32 6.15
CA TRP A 120 -16.05 -9.39 5.75
C TRP A 120 -16.64 -10.82 5.95
N TYR A 121 -15.84 -11.88 5.78
CA TYR A 121 -16.34 -13.26 5.81
C TYR A 121 -17.07 -13.60 7.10
N ARG A 122 -16.44 -13.40 8.23
CA ARG A 122 -16.99 -13.82 9.53
C ARG A 122 -18.33 -13.14 9.84
N PRO A 123 -18.47 -11.82 9.84
CA PRO A 123 -19.77 -11.17 10.08
C PRO A 123 -20.86 -11.57 9.10
N PHE A 124 -20.52 -11.85 7.84
CA PHE A 124 -21.48 -12.31 6.84
C PHE A 124 -22.00 -13.71 7.17
N TYR A 125 -21.12 -14.65 7.51
CA TYR A 125 -21.55 -16.00 7.88
C TYR A 125 -22.31 -16.02 9.20
N ASP A 126 -21.92 -15.21 10.18
CA ASP A 126 -22.65 -15.06 11.43
C ASP A 126 -24.07 -14.50 11.19
N ALA A 127 -24.20 -13.55 10.26
CA ALA A 127 -25.51 -13.03 9.84
C ALA A 127 -26.38 -14.08 9.15
N ILE A 128 -25.80 -14.93 8.28
CA ILE A 128 -26.53 -16.06 7.67
C ILE A 128 -27.00 -17.05 8.74
N GLN A 129 -26.12 -17.43 9.66
CA GLN A 129 -26.48 -18.37 10.72
C GLN A 129 -27.60 -17.81 11.63
N ASN A 130 -27.51 -16.52 11.97
CA ASN A 130 -28.56 -15.85 12.73
C ASN A 130 -29.88 -15.82 11.95
N ALA A 131 -29.85 -15.53 10.64
CA ALA A 131 -31.06 -15.50 9.78
C ALA A 131 -31.78 -16.87 9.68
N LEU A 132 -31.03 -17.97 9.89
CA LEU A 132 -31.55 -19.33 9.85
C LEU A 132 -32.03 -19.83 11.25
N SER A 133 -31.80 -19.06 12.30
CA SER A 133 -32.24 -19.41 13.68
C SER A 133 -33.70 -19.02 13.89
N ASP A 134 -34.35 -19.72 14.82
CA ASP A 134 -35.76 -19.45 15.19
C ASP A 134 -35.95 -18.07 15.85
N GLU A 135 -34.90 -17.51 16.45
CA GLU A 135 -34.87 -16.18 17.07
C GLU A 135 -34.12 -15.16 16.20
N SER A 136 -34.32 -15.20 14.87
CA SER A 136 -33.59 -14.36 13.96
C SER A 136 -33.83 -12.87 14.21
N THR A 137 -32.72 -12.16 14.42
CA THR A 137 -32.67 -10.68 14.44
C THR A 137 -32.14 -10.08 13.14
N THR A 138 -31.58 -10.92 12.25
CA THR A 138 -31.01 -10.52 10.96
C THR A 138 -32.11 -10.39 9.92
N THR A 139 -32.18 -9.24 9.25
CA THR A 139 -33.14 -8.98 8.18
C THR A 139 -32.54 -9.31 6.81
N ALA A 140 -33.39 -9.50 5.78
CA ALA A 140 -32.93 -9.63 4.40
C ALA A 140 -32.13 -8.39 3.94
N SER A 141 -32.48 -7.21 4.43
CA SER A 141 -31.77 -5.96 4.15
C SER A 141 -30.32 -6.00 4.65
N ASP A 142 -30.08 -6.58 5.84
CA ASP A 142 -28.73 -6.72 6.39
C ASP A 142 -27.86 -7.62 5.54
N LEU A 143 -28.42 -8.75 5.07
CA LEU A 143 -27.72 -9.68 4.15
C LEU A 143 -27.38 -9.02 2.82
N TYR A 144 -28.31 -8.25 2.23
CA TYR A 144 -28.04 -7.48 1.02
C TYR A 144 -26.95 -6.40 1.26
N GLY A 145 -26.91 -5.78 2.44
CA GLY A 145 -25.85 -4.84 2.81
C GLY A 145 -24.47 -5.48 2.81
N TYR A 146 -24.34 -6.68 3.36
CA TYR A 146 -23.08 -7.44 3.31
C TYR A 146 -22.69 -7.82 1.87
N MET A 147 -23.65 -8.29 1.05
CA MET A 147 -23.38 -8.64 -0.36
C MET A 147 -22.95 -7.41 -1.16
N PHE A 148 -23.57 -6.26 -0.92
CA PHE A 148 -23.20 -5.01 -1.59
C PHE A 148 -21.78 -4.55 -1.18
N SER A 149 -21.45 -4.65 0.10
CA SER A 149 -20.10 -4.35 0.61
C SER A 149 -19.04 -5.25 -0.05
N PHE A 150 -19.34 -6.54 -0.22
CA PHE A 150 -18.45 -7.46 -0.93
C PHE A 150 -18.29 -7.08 -2.41
N LEU A 151 -19.38 -6.75 -3.09
CA LEU A 151 -19.35 -6.34 -4.49
C LEU A 151 -18.44 -5.13 -4.70
N ILE A 152 -18.51 -4.14 -3.80
CA ILE A 152 -17.66 -2.95 -3.86
C ILE A 152 -16.19 -3.31 -3.60
N LEU A 153 -15.90 -4.19 -2.63
CA LEU A 153 -14.53 -4.66 -2.39
C LEU A 153 -13.97 -5.43 -3.59
N ALA A 154 -14.76 -6.31 -4.18
CA ALA A 154 -14.37 -7.06 -5.36
C ALA A 154 -14.10 -6.15 -6.57
N LEU A 155 -14.97 -5.17 -6.80
CA LEU A 155 -14.78 -4.17 -7.86
C LEU A 155 -13.50 -3.34 -7.62
N THR A 156 -13.27 -2.92 -6.39
CA THR A 156 -12.06 -2.20 -5.99
C THR A 156 -10.81 -3.04 -6.26
N TYR A 157 -10.84 -4.32 -5.92
CA TYR A 157 -9.73 -5.24 -6.20
C TYR A 157 -9.41 -5.33 -7.70
N VAL A 158 -10.45 -5.50 -8.53
CA VAL A 158 -10.29 -5.57 -9.99
C VAL A 158 -9.73 -4.27 -10.56
N LEU A 159 -10.26 -3.12 -10.14
CA LEU A 159 -9.77 -1.81 -10.58
C LEU A 159 -8.30 -1.59 -10.22
N ILE A 160 -7.90 -1.95 -9.00
CA ILE A 160 -6.51 -1.84 -8.55
C ILE A 160 -5.61 -2.79 -9.35
N ALA A 161 -6.05 -4.03 -9.61
CA ALA A 161 -5.28 -5.00 -10.38
C ALA A 161 -5.02 -4.51 -11.82
N VAL A 162 -6.06 -3.99 -12.48
CA VAL A 162 -5.95 -3.40 -13.83
C VAL A 162 -5.02 -2.18 -13.82
N PHE A 163 -5.20 -1.28 -12.87
CA PHE A 163 -4.38 -0.08 -12.73
C PHE A 163 -2.91 -0.43 -12.46
N THR A 164 -2.65 -1.40 -11.58
CA THR A 164 -1.30 -1.89 -11.28
C THR A 164 -0.62 -2.44 -12.53
N SER A 165 -1.32 -3.29 -13.29
CA SER A 165 -0.80 -3.85 -14.53
C SER A 165 -0.43 -2.76 -15.54
N PHE A 166 -1.30 -1.77 -15.71
CA PHE A 166 -1.05 -0.62 -16.57
C PHE A 166 0.16 0.19 -16.09
N PHE A 167 0.21 0.52 -14.80
CA PHE A 167 1.28 1.34 -14.23
C PHE A 167 2.64 0.63 -14.30
N VAL A 168 2.70 -0.66 -13.98
CA VAL A 168 3.95 -1.46 -14.08
C VAL A 168 4.43 -1.52 -15.54
N SER A 169 3.51 -1.73 -16.50
CA SER A 169 3.86 -1.71 -17.91
C SER A 169 4.44 -0.35 -18.35
N HIS A 170 3.84 0.74 -17.87
CA HIS A 170 4.32 2.09 -18.13
C HIS A 170 5.69 2.35 -17.47
N TYR A 171 5.91 1.87 -16.24
CA TYR A 171 7.18 1.95 -15.54
C TYR A 171 8.30 1.23 -16.32
N VAL A 172 8.03 0.02 -16.80
CA VAL A 172 8.98 -0.74 -17.63
C VAL A 172 9.26 -0.01 -18.94
N PHE A 173 8.25 0.59 -19.57
CA PHE A 173 8.44 1.42 -20.75
C PHE A 173 9.38 2.60 -20.48
N ARG A 174 9.22 3.31 -19.36
CA ARG A 174 10.11 4.39 -18.95
C ARG A 174 11.54 3.92 -18.71
N TRP A 175 11.71 2.76 -18.12
CA TRP A 175 13.04 2.17 -17.95
C TRP A 175 13.70 1.84 -19.31
N ARG A 176 12.95 1.26 -20.25
CA ARG A 176 13.46 1.02 -21.62
C ARG A 176 13.83 2.31 -22.32
N THR A 177 13.06 3.38 -22.13
CA THR A 177 13.40 4.72 -22.67
C THR A 177 14.70 5.22 -22.07
N ALA A 178 14.91 5.05 -20.75
CA ALA A 178 16.15 5.44 -20.09
C ALA A 178 17.37 4.68 -20.65
N MET A 179 17.21 3.38 -20.96
CA MET A 179 18.26 2.59 -21.61
C MET A 179 18.58 3.13 -23.02
N ASN A 180 17.55 3.46 -23.81
CA ASN A 180 17.76 4.01 -25.16
C ASN A 180 18.41 5.40 -25.14
N ASP A 181 18.11 6.22 -24.14
CA ASP A 181 18.74 7.55 -23.97
C ASP A 181 20.22 7.44 -23.55
N TYR A 182 20.62 6.32 -22.98
CA TYR A 182 21.97 6.08 -22.49
C TYR A 182 22.91 5.60 -23.62
N TYR A 183 22.38 4.89 -24.62
CA TYR A 183 23.14 4.43 -25.81
C TYR A 183 23.09 5.43 -26.95
#